data_a1dd58da015dfd76b5ec3e8ab49c3839
#
_entry.id   a1dd58da015dfd76b5ec3e8ab49c3839
#
_cell.length_a   1.000
_cell.length_b   1.000
_cell.length_c   1.000
_cell.angle_alpha   90.00
_cell.angle_beta   90.00
_cell.angle_gamma   90.00
#
_symmetry.space_group_name_H-M   'P 1'
#
loop_
_entity.id
_entity.type
_entity.pdbx_description
1 polymer ?
#
loop_
_entity_poly.entity_id
_entity_poly.type
_entity_poly.pdbx_seq_one_letter_code
_entity_poly.pdbx_strand_id
1 'polypeptide(L)'
;MQQQSPPEQLDLAGMVADLNSLLRLKTTVIGMKMFATVEEMTAIPKIRRPTAVHTTDQIVSMASRLGWTVGITADDLVGAQCRAVIGLAPQDEKFLEGTNYVGVWHGTPEDARKRQEALDVVAYGKYLALAVSPLSSGRLDPPDICLVYATPGQMIILINGLQYTGYKKFEWGVVGETACADSWGRALKTGEPSLSLPCFAERRYGGVPDEEMLIALSPAHLAKAITGMKQLAKNGLRYPIAPYGIQADVRAGMGASYAKK
;
A
#
# COMPACT_ATOMS: atom_id res chain seq x y z
N MET A 1 14.46 23.51 25.30
CA MET A 1 13.34 23.24 24.37
C MET A 1 13.89 23.42 22.96
N GLN A 2 14.23 22.34 22.27
CA GLN A 2 14.64 22.39 20.87
C GLN A 2 13.36 22.63 20.06
N GLN A 3 13.27 23.76 19.36
CA GLN A 3 12.25 24.01 18.36
C GLN A 3 12.42 22.96 17.26
N GLN A 4 11.49 22.03 17.17
CA GLN A 4 11.37 21.16 16.01
C GLN A 4 11.02 22.04 14.82
N SER A 5 11.92 22.08 13.83
CA SER A 5 11.63 22.69 12.53
C SER A 5 10.33 22.10 11.98
N PRO A 6 9.47 22.90 11.32
CA PRO A 6 8.28 22.37 10.68
C PRO A 6 8.68 21.23 9.74
N PRO A 7 7.88 20.14 9.62
CA PRO A 7 8.19 19.06 8.72
C PRO A 7 8.36 19.62 7.29
N GLU A 8 9.48 19.29 6.67
CA GLU A 8 9.77 19.66 5.30
C GLU A 8 8.64 19.17 4.39
N GLN A 9 8.01 20.07 3.66
CA GLN A 9 6.92 19.72 2.75
C GLN A 9 7.47 18.84 1.63
N LEU A 10 6.97 17.61 1.52
CA LEU A 10 7.43 16.64 0.53
C LEU A 10 6.92 17.02 -0.87
N ASP A 11 7.78 16.97 -1.87
CA ASP A 11 7.38 17.08 -3.28
C ASP A 11 6.78 15.76 -3.76
N LEU A 12 5.48 15.56 -3.51
CA LEU A 12 4.77 14.32 -3.87
C LEU A 12 4.77 14.07 -5.39
N ALA A 13 4.70 15.11 -6.21
CA ALA A 13 4.72 14.97 -7.67
C ALA A 13 6.10 14.55 -8.17
N GLY A 14 7.16 15.15 -7.65
CA GLY A 14 8.54 14.76 -7.93
C GLY A 14 8.84 13.34 -7.47
N MET A 15 8.32 12.92 -6.32
CA MET A 15 8.45 11.54 -5.84
C MET A 15 7.82 10.52 -6.79
N VAL A 16 6.65 10.81 -7.36
CA VAL A 16 6.00 9.94 -8.35
C VAL A 16 6.80 9.88 -9.65
N ALA A 17 7.32 11.02 -10.12
CA ALA A 17 8.18 11.08 -11.30
C ALA A 17 9.45 10.24 -11.11
N ASP A 18 10.10 10.34 -9.97
CA ASP A 18 11.27 9.54 -9.60
C ASP A 18 10.95 8.03 -9.58
N LEU A 19 9.84 7.63 -8.95
CA LEU A 19 9.41 6.23 -8.91
C LEU A 19 9.16 5.67 -10.31
N ASN A 20 8.47 6.43 -11.16
CA ASN A 20 8.22 6.00 -12.53
C ASN A 20 9.52 5.86 -13.34
N SER A 21 10.48 6.77 -13.13
CA SER A 21 11.80 6.68 -13.75
C SER A 21 12.59 5.46 -13.26
N LEU A 22 12.55 5.18 -11.96
CA LEU A 22 13.33 4.11 -11.32
C LEU A 22 12.71 2.73 -11.51
N LEU A 23 11.36 2.62 -11.48
CA LEU A 23 10.67 1.33 -11.43
C LEU A 23 9.79 1.06 -12.66
N ARG A 24 9.43 2.08 -13.47
CA ARG A 24 8.52 1.93 -14.63
C ARG A 24 7.20 1.27 -14.24
N LEU A 25 6.53 1.83 -13.21
CA LEU A 25 5.27 1.30 -12.68
C LEU A 25 4.18 1.30 -13.76
N LYS A 26 3.32 0.28 -13.75
CA LYS A 26 2.17 0.18 -14.67
C LYS A 26 0.98 1.02 -14.19
N THR A 27 0.88 1.24 -12.88
CA THR A 27 -0.20 2.01 -12.25
C THR A 27 0.39 3.20 -11.50
N THR A 28 -0.43 4.23 -11.29
CA THR A 28 0.03 5.38 -10.52
C THR A 28 0.09 5.04 -9.03
N VAL A 29 1.06 5.62 -8.35
CA VAL A 29 1.12 5.60 -6.88
C VAL A 29 -0.02 6.45 -6.34
N ILE A 30 -0.72 5.96 -5.33
CA ILE A 30 -1.83 6.68 -4.71
C ILE A 30 -1.53 7.03 -3.26
N GLY A 31 -2.06 8.17 -2.83
CA GLY A 31 -2.20 8.52 -1.43
C GLY A 31 -3.55 8.06 -0.89
N MET A 32 -3.58 7.64 0.36
CA MET A 32 -4.77 7.34 1.13
C MET A 32 -4.77 8.22 2.38
N LYS A 33 -5.91 8.83 2.67
CA LYS A 33 -6.08 9.70 3.84
C LYS A 33 -7.39 9.41 4.54
N MET A 34 -7.30 9.32 5.87
CA MET A 34 -8.43 9.13 6.77
C MET A 34 -8.91 10.48 7.29
N PHE A 35 -10.21 10.65 7.49
CA PHE A 35 -10.80 11.90 7.96
C PHE A 35 -11.68 11.68 9.17
N ALA A 36 -11.55 12.57 10.15
CA ALA A 36 -12.39 12.54 11.35
C ALA A 36 -13.83 12.91 11.03
N THR A 37 -14.07 13.75 10.02
CA THR A 37 -15.41 14.16 9.57
C THR A 37 -15.60 14.00 8.07
N VAL A 38 -16.86 13.88 7.65
CA VAL A 38 -17.21 13.80 6.22
C VAL A 38 -16.99 15.14 5.52
N GLU A 39 -17.19 16.23 6.24
CA GLU A 39 -16.99 17.61 5.76
C GLU A 39 -15.55 17.85 5.35
N GLU A 40 -14.58 17.43 6.18
CA GLU A 40 -13.14 17.52 5.83
C GLU A 40 -12.81 16.78 4.55
N MET A 41 -13.34 15.58 4.40
CA MET A 41 -13.14 14.78 3.18
C MET A 41 -13.79 15.45 1.96
N THR A 42 -15.03 15.94 2.08
CA THR A 42 -15.75 16.57 0.95
C THR A 42 -15.18 17.93 0.54
N ALA A 43 -14.42 18.57 1.42
CA ALA A 43 -13.70 19.81 1.11
C ALA A 43 -12.51 19.62 0.16
N ILE A 44 -12.09 18.38 -0.09
CA ILE A 44 -10.98 18.08 -1.01
C ILE A 44 -11.37 18.47 -2.45
N PRO A 45 -10.55 19.28 -3.14
CA PRO A 45 -10.86 19.73 -4.50
C PRO A 45 -11.04 18.57 -5.48
N LYS A 46 -12.12 18.63 -6.27
CA LYS A 46 -12.44 17.63 -7.32
C LYS A 46 -12.60 16.20 -6.77
N ILE A 47 -12.94 16.05 -5.49
CA ILE A 47 -13.29 14.74 -4.94
C ILE A 47 -14.57 14.23 -5.60
N ARG A 48 -14.58 12.93 -5.92
CA ARG A 48 -15.75 12.22 -6.42
C ARG A 48 -16.34 11.39 -5.31
N ARG A 49 -17.67 11.39 -5.22
CA ARG A 49 -18.40 10.43 -4.39
C ARG A 49 -18.94 9.33 -5.31
N PRO A 50 -18.87 8.06 -4.91
CA PRO A 50 -19.49 6.97 -5.65
C PRO A 50 -21.00 7.18 -5.76
N THR A 51 -21.59 6.78 -6.89
CA THR A 51 -23.05 6.80 -7.11
C THR A 51 -23.70 5.45 -6.82
N ALA A 52 -22.91 4.45 -6.49
CA ALA A 52 -23.34 3.11 -6.08
C ALA A 52 -22.38 2.58 -5.02
N VAL A 53 -22.76 1.53 -4.30
CA VAL A 53 -21.87 0.86 -3.34
C VAL A 53 -20.78 0.09 -4.08
N HIS A 54 -19.55 0.14 -3.55
CA HIS A 54 -18.37 -0.49 -4.14
C HIS A 54 -17.60 -1.28 -3.07
N THR A 55 -16.71 -2.16 -3.50
CA THR A 55 -15.69 -2.70 -2.59
C THR A 55 -14.59 -1.67 -2.37
N THR A 56 -13.85 -1.75 -1.26
CA THR A 56 -12.66 -0.93 -1.03
C THR A 56 -11.63 -1.07 -2.14
N ASP A 57 -11.52 -2.28 -2.70
CA ASP A 57 -10.58 -2.60 -3.80
C ASP A 57 -10.94 -1.83 -5.07
N GLN A 58 -12.23 -1.71 -5.40
CA GLN A 58 -12.70 -0.89 -6.51
C GLN A 58 -12.36 0.60 -6.31
N ILE A 59 -12.56 1.11 -5.08
CA ILE A 59 -12.23 2.50 -4.73
C ILE A 59 -10.74 2.79 -4.93
N VAL A 60 -9.87 1.90 -4.44
CA VAL A 60 -8.41 2.01 -4.63
C VAL A 60 -8.04 1.94 -6.11
N SER A 61 -8.70 1.06 -6.87
CA SER A 61 -8.46 0.92 -8.32
C SER A 61 -8.93 2.12 -9.13
N MET A 62 -10.00 2.80 -8.73
CA MET A 62 -10.40 4.07 -9.36
C MET A 62 -9.30 5.12 -9.25
N ALA A 63 -8.55 5.16 -8.17
CA ALA A 63 -7.43 6.07 -8.04
C ALA A 63 -6.19 5.58 -8.78
N SER A 64 -5.79 4.31 -8.61
CA SER A 64 -4.54 3.79 -9.14
C SER A 64 -4.56 3.55 -10.66
N ARG A 65 -5.72 3.23 -11.23
CA ARG A 65 -5.87 2.86 -12.64
C ARG A 65 -6.62 3.89 -13.48
N LEU A 66 -7.61 4.60 -12.89
CA LEU A 66 -8.38 5.63 -13.59
C LEU A 66 -7.92 7.05 -13.26
N GLY A 67 -7.04 7.23 -12.28
CA GLY A 67 -6.52 8.53 -11.89
C GLY A 67 -7.53 9.41 -11.14
N TRP A 68 -8.55 8.82 -10.50
CA TRP A 68 -9.59 9.57 -9.82
C TRP A 68 -9.23 9.89 -8.37
N THR A 69 -9.71 11.03 -7.87
CA THR A 69 -9.77 11.32 -6.45
C THR A 69 -11.15 10.94 -5.96
N VAL A 70 -11.22 9.94 -5.07
CA VAL A 70 -12.48 9.36 -4.61
C VAL A 70 -12.53 9.42 -3.10
N GLY A 71 -13.64 9.93 -2.55
CA GLY A 71 -13.92 9.97 -1.13
C GLY A 71 -15.11 9.08 -0.79
N ILE A 72 -15.03 8.37 0.33
CA ILE A 72 -16.04 7.41 0.76
C ILE A 72 -16.29 7.49 2.27
N THR A 73 -17.46 7.02 2.65
CA THR A 73 -17.86 6.69 4.02
C THR A 73 -18.18 5.19 4.11
N ALA A 74 -18.58 4.72 5.28
CA ALA A 74 -19.03 3.33 5.45
C ALA A 74 -20.20 2.95 4.51
N ASP A 75 -21.11 3.89 4.26
CA ASP A 75 -22.32 3.66 3.47
C ASP A 75 -22.04 3.48 1.96
N ASP A 76 -20.91 3.97 1.48
CA ASP A 76 -20.49 3.80 0.08
C ASP A 76 -19.87 2.42 -0.18
N LEU A 77 -19.67 1.62 0.86
CA LEU A 77 -18.93 0.36 0.80
C LEU A 77 -19.83 -0.86 1.00
N VAL A 78 -19.63 -1.86 0.16
CA VAL A 78 -20.08 -3.22 0.38
C VAL A 78 -18.93 -4.05 1.00
N GLY A 79 -19.29 -5.06 1.81
CA GLY A 79 -18.31 -5.91 2.49
C GLY A 79 -17.97 -5.41 3.90
N ALA A 80 -18.59 -6.03 4.91
CA ALA A 80 -18.39 -5.68 6.32
C ALA A 80 -16.91 -5.79 6.74
N GLN A 81 -16.19 -6.77 6.18
CA GLN A 81 -14.80 -7.06 6.51
C GLN A 81 -13.86 -5.87 6.27
N CYS A 82 -13.79 -5.37 5.05
CA CYS A 82 -12.87 -4.28 4.73
C CYS A 82 -13.27 -2.98 5.41
N ARG A 83 -14.57 -2.72 5.61
CA ARG A 83 -15.05 -1.56 6.40
C ARG A 83 -14.52 -1.59 7.84
N ALA A 84 -14.57 -2.77 8.48
CA ALA A 84 -14.05 -2.94 9.83
C ALA A 84 -12.52 -2.84 9.88
N VAL A 85 -11.81 -3.44 8.90
CA VAL A 85 -10.34 -3.37 8.83
C VAL A 85 -9.83 -1.93 8.77
N ILE A 86 -10.48 -1.07 7.99
CA ILE A 86 -10.09 0.35 7.87
C ILE A 86 -10.72 1.26 8.94
N GLY A 87 -11.43 0.69 9.92
CA GLY A 87 -12.00 1.43 11.05
C GLY A 87 -13.24 2.28 10.74
N LEU A 88 -13.88 2.07 9.57
CA LEU A 88 -15.13 2.76 9.20
C LEU A 88 -16.39 2.04 9.71
N ALA A 89 -16.27 0.82 10.22
CA ALA A 89 -17.35 0.07 10.83
C ALA A 89 -16.87 -0.64 12.09
N PRO A 90 -17.75 -0.95 13.06
CA PRO A 90 -17.39 -1.73 14.22
C PRO A 90 -17.05 -3.17 13.84
N GLN A 91 -16.26 -3.82 14.67
CA GLN A 91 -16.05 -5.26 14.66
C GLN A 91 -17.20 -5.91 15.43
N ASP A 92 -18.28 -6.27 14.74
CA ASP A 92 -19.38 -6.99 15.35
C ASP A 92 -19.02 -8.47 15.63
N GLU A 93 -19.92 -9.18 16.32
CA GLU A 93 -19.73 -10.57 16.67
C GLU A 93 -19.48 -11.47 15.44
N LYS A 94 -20.20 -11.23 14.35
CA LYS A 94 -20.02 -11.99 13.08
C LYS A 94 -18.64 -11.74 12.47
N PHE A 95 -18.12 -10.52 12.59
CA PHE A 95 -16.76 -10.20 12.20
C PHE A 95 -15.77 -10.99 13.07
N LEU A 96 -15.88 -10.90 14.39
CA LEU A 96 -14.95 -11.53 15.33
C LEU A 96 -14.93 -13.07 15.20
N GLU A 97 -16.08 -13.68 15.00
CA GLU A 97 -16.21 -15.12 14.78
C GLU A 97 -15.80 -15.57 13.35
N GLY A 98 -15.70 -14.66 12.40
CA GLY A 98 -15.43 -14.99 11.02
C GLY A 98 -16.53 -15.80 10.33
N THR A 99 -17.78 -15.67 10.78
CA THR A 99 -18.92 -16.49 10.36
C THR A 99 -19.11 -16.53 8.85
N ASN A 100 -18.85 -15.40 8.15
CA ASN A 100 -18.98 -15.29 6.70
C ASN A 100 -17.88 -16.04 5.92
N TYR A 101 -16.87 -16.54 6.58
CA TYR A 101 -15.72 -17.21 5.97
C TYR A 101 -15.74 -18.73 6.14
N VAL A 102 -16.58 -19.24 7.05
CA VAL A 102 -16.73 -20.68 7.28
C VAL A 102 -17.39 -21.34 6.07
N GLY A 103 -16.79 -22.41 5.59
CA GLY A 103 -17.24 -23.12 4.39
C GLY A 103 -16.93 -22.44 3.05
N VAL A 104 -16.33 -21.24 3.10
CA VAL A 104 -15.88 -20.49 1.90
C VAL A 104 -14.37 -20.45 1.84
N TRP A 105 -13.73 -19.86 2.84
CA TRP A 105 -12.27 -19.71 2.92
C TRP A 105 -11.65 -20.61 4.00
N HIS A 106 -12.42 -21.00 4.99
CA HIS A 106 -11.98 -21.84 6.10
C HIS A 106 -12.95 -23.00 6.31
N GLY A 107 -12.41 -24.18 6.59
CA GLY A 107 -13.20 -25.37 6.77
C GLY A 107 -13.93 -25.42 8.13
N THR A 108 -13.44 -24.69 9.13
CA THR A 108 -13.98 -24.71 10.48
C THR A 108 -14.24 -23.30 11.03
N PRO A 109 -15.19 -23.14 11.97
CA PRO A 109 -15.38 -21.88 12.69
C PRO A 109 -14.15 -21.46 13.51
N GLU A 110 -13.40 -22.43 14.04
CA GLU A 110 -12.18 -22.15 14.80
C GLU A 110 -11.10 -21.50 13.94
N ASP A 111 -10.87 -22.02 12.72
CA ASP A 111 -9.88 -21.44 11.80
C ASP A 111 -10.31 -20.05 11.31
N ALA A 112 -11.61 -19.88 11.04
CA ALA A 112 -12.16 -18.58 10.66
C ALA A 112 -11.94 -17.53 11.78
N ARG A 113 -12.18 -17.88 13.05
CA ARG A 113 -11.94 -16.99 14.20
C ARG A 113 -10.45 -16.68 14.38
N LYS A 114 -9.56 -17.69 14.34
CA LYS A 114 -8.11 -17.48 14.42
C LYS A 114 -7.61 -16.51 13.36
N ARG A 115 -8.15 -16.62 12.15
CA ARG A 115 -7.83 -15.69 11.07
C ARG A 115 -8.29 -14.27 11.39
N GLN A 116 -9.50 -14.07 11.96
CA GLN A 116 -9.98 -12.74 12.35
C GLN A 116 -9.11 -12.11 13.46
N GLU A 117 -8.66 -12.90 14.41
CA GLU A 117 -7.76 -12.47 15.49
C GLU A 117 -6.38 -12.03 14.95
N ALA A 118 -5.97 -12.56 13.80
CA ALA A 118 -4.69 -12.20 13.17
C ALA A 118 -4.73 -10.92 12.35
N LEU A 119 -5.91 -10.30 12.12
CA LEU A 119 -6.04 -9.11 11.28
C LEU A 119 -5.48 -7.86 11.97
N ASP A 120 -4.70 -7.09 11.24
CA ASP A 120 -4.39 -5.72 11.64
C ASP A 120 -5.57 -4.80 11.28
N VAL A 121 -6.21 -4.25 12.30
CA VAL A 121 -7.44 -3.45 12.17
C VAL A 121 -7.21 -2.06 12.75
N VAL A 122 -7.68 -1.03 12.03
CA VAL A 122 -7.71 0.35 12.51
C VAL A 122 -8.84 0.51 13.51
N ALA A 123 -8.59 1.20 14.62
CA ALA A 123 -9.60 1.40 15.67
C ALA A 123 -10.85 2.12 15.11
N TYR A 124 -12.02 1.52 15.35
CA TYR A 124 -13.31 2.12 14.99
C TYR A 124 -13.61 3.38 15.79
N GLY A 125 -14.30 4.32 15.14
CA GLY A 125 -14.76 5.57 15.78
C GLY A 125 -13.75 6.72 15.73
N LYS A 126 -12.53 6.48 15.26
CA LYS A 126 -11.53 7.54 15.06
C LYS A 126 -11.77 8.31 13.75
N TYR A 127 -12.26 7.64 12.72
CA TYR A 127 -12.46 8.19 11.39
C TYR A 127 -13.86 7.88 10.88
N LEU A 128 -14.45 8.83 10.13
CA LEU A 128 -15.78 8.69 9.52
C LEU A 128 -15.70 8.57 8.00
N ALA A 129 -14.58 8.95 7.40
CA ALA A 129 -14.40 8.93 5.96
C ALA A 129 -12.94 8.62 5.57
N LEU A 130 -12.77 8.23 4.32
CA LEU A 130 -11.49 7.93 3.69
C LEU A 130 -11.49 8.52 2.29
N ALA A 131 -10.35 9.04 1.84
CA ALA A 131 -10.14 9.36 0.44
C ALA A 131 -8.88 8.71 -0.12
N VAL A 132 -8.93 8.40 -1.41
CA VAL A 132 -7.79 7.95 -2.22
C VAL A 132 -7.62 8.87 -3.42
N SER A 133 -6.38 9.12 -3.80
CA SER A 133 -6.05 9.99 -4.93
C SER A 133 -4.70 9.62 -5.53
N PRO A 134 -4.47 9.82 -6.83
CA PRO A 134 -3.11 9.82 -7.36
C PRO A 134 -2.21 10.73 -6.54
N LEU A 135 -1.07 10.20 -6.07
CA LEU A 135 -0.15 10.94 -5.20
C LEU A 135 0.37 12.22 -5.89
N SER A 136 0.60 12.14 -7.21
CA SER A 136 1.03 13.27 -8.03
C SER A 136 0.02 14.41 -8.12
N SER A 137 -1.23 14.20 -7.72
CA SER A 137 -2.25 15.26 -7.72
C SER A 137 -2.07 16.28 -6.60
N GLY A 138 -1.34 15.92 -5.53
CA GLY A 138 -1.18 16.74 -4.33
C GLY A 138 -2.45 16.98 -3.51
N ARG A 139 -3.60 16.35 -3.88
CA ARG A 139 -4.90 16.67 -3.24
C ARG A 139 -5.05 16.17 -1.82
N LEU A 140 -4.31 15.13 -1.47
CA LEU A 140 -4.29 14.55 -0.11
C LEU A 140 -2.97 14.85 0.61
N ASP A 141 -2.41 16.04 0.44
CA ASP A 141 -1.11 16.42 1.02
C ASP A 141 -1.24 16.89 2.48
N PRO A 142 -0.58 16.23 3.45
CA PRO A 142 0.04 14.92 3.32
C PRO A 142 -1.01 13.79 3.37
N PRO A 143 -0.84 12.68 2.63
CA PRO A 143 -1.62 11.47 2.88
C PRO A 143 -1.12 10.76 4.13
N ASP A 144 -1.95 9.92 4.74
CA ASP A 144 -1.53 9.08 5.87
C ASP A 144 -0.60 7.96 5.40
N ILE A 145 -0.93 7.34 4.27
CA ILE A 145 -0.10 6.32 3.61
C ILE A 145 -0.11 6.47 2.09
N CYS A 146 0.94 5.92 1.48
CA CYS A 146 1.06 5.74 0.03
C CYS A 146 0.93 4.26 -0.30
N LEU A 147 0.26 3.94 -1.42
CA LEU A 147 0.09 2.59 -1.93
C LEU A 147 0.82 2.46 -3.27
N VAL A 148 1.68 1.46 -3.39
CA VAL A 148 2.47 1.18 -4.59
C VAL A 148 2.22 -0.25 -5.04
N TYR A 149 1.56 -0.42 -6.19
CA TYR A 149 1.45 -1.71 -6.86
C TYR A 149 2.66 -1.91 -7.77
N ALA A 150 3.32 -3.05 -7.64
CA ALA A 150 4.54 -3.33 -8.36
C ALA A 150 4.75 -4.85 -8.54
N THR A 151 5.47 -5.23 -9.59
CA THR A 151 5.90 -6.62 -9.77
C THR A 151 6.98 -6.99 -8.73
N PRO A 152 7.21 -8.28 -8.42
CA PRO A 152 8.25 -8.68 -7.48
C PRO A 152 9.62 -8.12 -7.80
N GLY A 153 9.98 -8.03 -9.09
CA GLY A 153 11.26 -7.45 -9.53
C GLY A 153 11.39 -5.94 -9.26
N GLN A 154 10.28 -5.20 -9.34
CA GLN A 154 10.22 -3.78 -8.95
C GLN A 154 10.23 -3.64 -7.42
N MET A 155 9.46 -4.50 -6.75
CA MET A 155 9.30 -4.48 -5.29
C MET A 155 10.62 -4.71 -4.56
N ILE A 156 11.45 -5.66 -5.01
CA ILE A 156 12.74 -5.90 -4.35
C ILE A 156 13.69 -4.69 -4.46
N ILE A 157 13.65 -3.93 -5.57
CA ILE A 157 14.43 -2.70 -5.71
C ILE A 157 13.92 -1.62 -4.76
N LEU A 158 12.60 -1.49 -4.58
CA LEU A 158 12.00 -0.56 -3.63
C LEU A 158 12.38 -0.90 -2.19
N ILE A 159 12.28 -2.18 -1.82
CA ILE A 159 12.66 -2.68 -0.48
C ILE A 159 14.15 -2.41 -0.20
N ASN A 160 15.03 -2.73 -1.16
CA ASN A 160 16.46 -2.44 -1.04
C ASN A 160 16.71 -0.94 -0.89
N GLY A 161 15.91 -0.09 -1.56
CA GLY A 161 15.95 1.35 -1.36
C GLY A 161 15.59 1.77 0.07
N LEU A 162 14.56 1.17 0.67
CA LEU A 162 14.18 1.38 2.08
C LEU A 162 15.31 0.98 3.05
N GLN A 163 16.06 -0.05 2.70
CA GLN A 163 17.13 -0.63 3.52
C GLN A 163 18.50 0.00 3.28
N TYR A 164 18.66 0.84 2.27
CA TYR A 164 19.96 1.39 1.87
C TYR A 164 20.65 2.18 2.99
N THR A 165 19.88 2.94 3.78
CA THR A 165 20.37 3.67 4.94
C THR A 165 19.58 3.24 6.17
N GLY A 166 20.28 2.93 7.28
CA GLY A 166 19.64 2.45 8.50
C GLY A 166 18.91 1.12 8.24
N TYR A 167 19.68 0.09 7.95
CA TYR A 167 19.16 -1.25 7.64
C TYR A 167 18.17 -1.74 8.70
N LYS A 168 17.01 -2.20 8.25
CA LYS A 168 16.02 -2.88 9.06
C LYS A 168 15.50 -4.07 8.26
N LYS A 169 15.50 -5.25 8.85
CA LYS A 169 14.77 -6.40 8.29
C LYS A 169 13.28 -6.12 8.44
N PHE A 170 12.57 -6.20 7.34
CA PHE A 170 11.11 -6.13 7.37
C PHE A 170 10.54 -7.55 7.47
N GLU A 171 9.53 -7.71 8.31
CA GLU A 171 8.80 -8.95 8.49
C GLU A 171 7.32 -8.68 8.25
N TRP A 172 6.74 -9.37 7.28
CA TRP A 172 5.36 -9.22 6.89
C TRP A 172 4.64 -10.57 6.97
N GLY A 173 3.45 -10.56 7.55
CA GLY A 173 2.57 -11.72 7.54
C GLY A 173 1.64 -11.70 6.34
N VAL A 174 0.98 -12.82 6.10
CA VAL A 174 -0.08 -12.95 5.09
C VAL A 174 -1.25 -13.67 5.73
N VAL A 175 -2.38 -12.98 5.83
CA VAL A 175 -3.63 -13.58 6.35
C VAL A 175 -4.44 -14.29 5.26
N GLY A 176 -3.99 -14.20 4.00
CA GLY A 176 -4.66 -14.76 2.84
C GLY A 176 -5.73 -13.81 2.31
N GLU A 177 -6.99 -14.12 2.50
CA GLU A 177 -8.09 -13.21 2.12
C GLU A 177 -8.12 -12.00 3.07
N THR A 178 -8.57 -10.83 2.58
CA THR A 178 -8.49 -9.53 3.29
C THR A 178 -7.06 -8.97 3.38
N ALA A 179 -6.32 -9.01 2.27
CA ALA A 179 -4.97 -8.45 2.18
C ALA A 179 -4.89 -6.94 2.50
N CYS A 180 -6.01 -6.23 2.51
CA CYS A 180 -6.09 -4.86 3.02
C CYS A 180 -5.69 -4.75 4.50
N ALA A 181 -5.87 -5.81 5.33
CA ALA A 181 -5.37 -5.83 6.70
C ALA A 181 -3.85 -5.92 6.74
N ASP A 182 -3.25 -6.76 5.86
CA ASP A 182 -1.80 -6.93 5.79
C ASP A 182 -1.08 -5.69 5.22
N SER A 183 -1.76 -4.88 4.41
CA SER A 183 -1.20 -3.68 3.79
C SER A 183 -1.68 -2.39 4.47
N TRP A 184 -2.86 -1.89 4.11
CA TRP A 184 -3.36 -0.58 4.57
C TRP A 184 -3.62 -0.56 6.06
N GLY A 185 -4.33 -1.57 6.57
CA GLY A 185 -4.66 -1.69 7.99
C GLY A 185 -3.41 -1.67 8.86
N ARG A 186 -2.43 -2.50 8.52
CA ARG A 186 -1.16 -2.58 9.24
C ARG A 186 -0.36 -1.28 9.12
N ALA A 187 -0.22 -0.71 7.92
CA ALA A 187 0.53 0.53 7.74
C ALA A 187 -0.11 1.71 8.49
N LEU A 188 -1.45 1.84 8.44
CA LEU A 188 -2.18 2.86 9.21
C LEU A 188 -2.07 2.67 10.72
N LYS A 189 -2.07 1.40 11.19
CA LYS A 189 -1.99 1.06 12.61
C LYS A 189 -0.59 1.25 13.18
N THR A 190 0.43 0.86 12.43
CA THR A 190 1.81 0.79 12.92
C THR A 190 2.70 1.95 12.48
N GLY A 191 2.35 2.65 11.40
CA GLY A 191 3.22 3.63 10.74
C GLY A 191 4.37 3.01 9.95
N GLU A 192 4.51 1.68 9.94
CA GLU A 192 5.60 0.96 9.29
C GLU A 192 5.21 0.51 7.87
N PRO A 193 6.18 0.38 6.95
CA PRO A 193 5.93 -0.21 5.65
C PRO A 193 5.36 -1.61 5.76
N SER A 194 4.34 -1.93 5.00
CA SER A 194 3.74 -3.25 4.98
C SER A 194 3.46 -3.75 3.56
N LEU A 195 3.95 -4.96 3.28
CA LEU A 195 3.80 -5.64 1.99
C LEU A 195 2.69 -6.67 2.08
N SER A 196 1.89 -6.80 1.02
CA SER A 196 0.92 -7.87 0.89
C SER A 196 0.89 -8.48 -0.51
N LEU A 197 0.34 -9.68 -0.57
CA LEU A 197 -0.11 -10.29 -1.82
C LEU A 197 -1.58 -9.91 -2.01
N PRO A 198 -1.94 -9.16 -3.07
CA PRO A 198 -3.32 -8.81 -3.34
C PRO A 198 -4.22 -10.04 -3.30
N CYS A 199 -5.30 -9.98 -2.50
CA CYS A 199 -6.22 -11.09 -2.27
C CYS A 199 -7.16 -11.34 -3.47
N PHE A 200 -8.01 -12.34 -3.35
CA PHE A 200 -8.99 -12.66 -4.39
C PHE A 200 -9.90 -11.46 -4.71
N ALA A 201 -10.34 -10.71 -3.70
CA ALA A 201 -11.20 -9.54 -3.90
C ALA A 201 -10.48 -8.39 -4.64
N GLU A 202 -9.22 -8.08 -4.30
CA GLU A 202 -8.42 -7.09 -5.02
C GLU A 202 -8.23 -7.47 -6.49
N ARG A 203 -8.01 -8.76 -6.78
CA ARG A 203 -7.88 -9.24 -8.17
C ARG A 203 -9.22 -9.22 -8.90
N ARG A 204 -10.27 -9.76 -8.29
CA ARG A 204 -11.58 -9.89 -8.93
C ARG A 204 -12.31 -8.57 -9.12
N TYR A 205 -12.32 -7.72 -8.09
CA TYR A 205 -13.09 -6.47 -8.09
C TYR A 205 -12.21 -5.26 -8.38
N GLY A 206 -10.98 -5.24 -7.89
CA GLY A 206 -10.00 -4.19 -8.14
C GLY A 206 -9.25 -4.35 -9.46
N GLY A 207 -9.30 -5.52 -10.09
CA GLY A 207 -8.59 -5.80 -11.35
C GLY A 207 -7.07 -5.75 -11.21
N VAL A 208 -6.56 -6.12 -10.02
CA VAL A 208 -5.11 -6.22 -9.80
C VAL A 208 -4.57 -7.45 -10.54
N PRO A 209 -3.58 -7.31 -11.43
CA PRO A 209 -2.99 -8.43 -12.16
C PRO A 209 -2.29 -9.42 -11.23
N ASP A 210 -2.16 -10.67 -11.69
CA ASP A 210 -1.54 -11.76 -10.92
C ASP A 210 -0.08 -11.50 -10.56
N GLU A 211 0.63 -10.75 -11.41
CA GLU A 211 2.03 -10.42 -11.21
C GLU A 211 2.28 -9.23 -10.26
N GLU A 212 1.24 -8.53 -9.80
CA GLU A 212 1.43 -7.37 -8.91
C GLU A 212 1.31 -7.76 -7.42
N MET A 213 2.18 -7.14 -6.63
CA MET A 213 2.19 -7.06 -5.17
C MET A 213 1.85 -5.64 -4.74
N LEU A 214 1.45 -5.46 -3.49
CA LEU A 214 1.15 -4.14 -2.92
C LEU A 214 2.05 -3.87 -1.72
N ILE A 215 2.66 -2.67 -1.68
CA ILE A 215 3.25 -2.12 -0.46
C ILE A 215 2.52 -0.84 -0.06
N ALA A 216 2.19 -0.76 1.23
CA ALA A 216 1.66 0.44 1.89
C ALA A 216 2.75 1.00 2.82
N LEU A 217 3.00 2.30 2.74
CA LEU A 217 4.06 2.95 3.52
C LEU A 217 3.78 4.45 3.69
N SER A 218 4.34 5.06 4.72
CA SER A 218 4.19 6.51 4.92
C SER A 218 4.91 7.29 3.82
N PRO A 219 4.54 8.58 3.56
CA PRO A 219 5.26 9.45 2.63
C PRO A 219 6.76 9.56 2.95
N ALA A 220 7.13 9.58 4.22
CA ALA A 220 8.53 9.64 4.65
C ALA A 220 9.30 8.36 4.30
N HIS A 221 8.69 7.18 4.48
CA HIS A 221 9.29 5.92 4.04
C HIS A 221 9.42 5.86 2.51
N LEU A 222 8.44 6.38 1.77
CA LEU A 222 8.51 6.45 0.31
C LEU A 222 9.67 7.34 -0.15
N ALA A 223 9.85 8.52 0.45
CA ALA A 223 10.97 9.43 0.16
C ALA A 223 12.32 8.75 0.48
N LYS A 224 12.41 8.05 1.60
CA LYS A 224 13.60 7.25 1.98
C LYS A 224 13.90 6.19 0.93
N ALA A 225 12.88 5.43 0.48
CA ALA A 225 13.03 4.40 -0.54
C ALA A 225 13.57 4.98 -1.86
N ILE A 226 13.01 6.10 -2.32
CA ILE A 226 13.43 6.79 -3.55
C ILE A 226 14.90 7.22 -3.45
N THR A 227 15.28 7.82 -2.33
CA THR A 227 16.67 8.23 -2.09
C THR A 227 17.62 7.03 -2.17
N GLY A 228 17.29 5.92 -1.49
CA GLY A 228 18.07 4.70 -1.53
C GLY A 228 18.13 4.08 -2.92
N MET A 229 17.01 4.01 -3.65
CA MET A 229 16.98 3.50 -5.02
C MET A 229 17.86 4.32 -5.98
N LYS A 230 17.88 5.66 -5.84
CA LYS A 230 18.79 6.52 -6.61
C LYS A 230 20.26 6.18 -6.36
N GLN A 231 20.63 5.85 -5.11
CA GLN A 231 21.99 5.43 -4.79
C GLN A 231 22.31 4.02 -5.33
N LEU A 232 21.36 3.08 -5.19
CA LEU A 232 21.50 1.74 -5.80
C LEU A 232 21.72 1.83 -7.30
N ALA A 233 20.94 2.68 -7.99
CA ALA A 233 21.06 2.88 -9.43
C ALA A 233 22.45 3.42 -9.85
N LYS A 234 23.05 4.32 -9.07
CA LYS A 234 24.44 4.80 -9.25
C LYS A 234 25.45 3.66 -9.12
N ASN A 235 25.15 2.66 -8.31
CA ASN A 235 25.99 1.48 -8.12
C ASN A 235 25.72 0.37 -9.16
N GLY A 236 24.86 0.62 -10.16
CA GLY A 236 24.49 -0.34 -11.19
C GLY A 236 23.37 -1.31 -10.82
N LEU A 237 22.80 -1.19 -9.60
CA LEU A 237 21.70 -2.01 -9.09
C LEU A 237 20.37 -1.31 -9.37
N ARG A 238 19.74 -1.62 -10.50
CA ARG A 238 18.56 -0.91 -11.01
C ARG A 238 17.54 -1.84 -11.65
N TYR A 239 16.32 -1.37 -11.77
CA TYR A 239 15.29 -2.01 -12.57
C TYR A 239 15.33 -1.47 -14.03
N PRO A 240 15.08 -2.28 -15.06
CA PRO A 240 14.85 -3.73 -14.97
C PRO A 240 16.13 -4.49 -14.61
N ILE A 241 15.96 -5.58 -13.86
CA ILE A 241 17.07 -6.46 -13.48
C ILE A 241 17.38 -7.35 -14.69
N ALA A 242 18.48 -7.08 -15.37
CA ALA A 242 18.90 -7.89 -16.50
C ALA A 242 19.39 -9.26 -16.02
N PRO A 243 18.84 -10.38 -16.52
CA PRO A 243 19.34 -11.69 -16.17
C PRO A 243 20.75 -11.90 -16.73
N TYR A 244 21.62 -12.48 -15.93
CA TYR A 244 22.89 -13.02 -16.41
C TYR A 244 22.65 -14.48 -16.82
N GLY A 245 23.27 -14.96 -17.87
CA GLY A 245 23.03 -16.32 -18.36
C GLY A 245 23.22 -17.38 -17.27
N ILE A 246 22.27 -18.31 -17.13
CA ILE A 246 22.26 -19.32 -16.04
C ILE A 246 23.54 -20.18 -16.07
N GLN A 247 24.12 -20.43 -17.26
CA GLN A 247 25.34 -21.21 -17.45
C GLN A 247 26.61 -20.37 -17.65
N ALA A 248 26.47 -19.03 -17.58
CA ALA A 248 27.59 -18.16 -17.80
C ALA A 248 28.53 -18.11 -16.58
N ASP A 249 29.85 -17.99 -16.85
CA ASP A 249 30.80 -17.73 -15.76
C ASP A 249 30.57 -16.33 -15.18
N VAL A 250 30.00 -16.27 -13.99
CA VAL A 250 29.64 -15.01 -13.31
C VAL A 250 30.86 -14.17 -12.92
N ARG A 251 32.06 -14.74 -12.84
CA ARG A 251 33.27 -14.00 -12.42
C ARG A 251 33.55 -12.81 -13.30
N ALA A 252 33.28 -12.94 -14.61
CA ALA A 252 33.44 -11.85 -15.58
C ALA A 252 32.42 -10.71 -15.36
N GLY A 253 31.20 -11.00 -14.86
CA GLY A 253 30.12 -10.04 -14.66
C GLY A 253 29.98 -9.50 -13.24
N MET A 254 30.40 -10.25 -12.22
CA MET A 254 30.30 -9.82 -10.83
C MET A 254 31.23 -8.65 -10.49
N GLY A 255 32.32 -8.48 -11.23
CA GLY A 255 33.30 -7.44 -10.97
C GLY A 255 32.73 -6.02 -10.95
N ALA A 256 31.74 -5.72 -11.80
CA ALA A 256 31.14 -4.40 -11.89
C ALA A 256 30.23 -4.05 -10.70
N SER A 257 29.50 -5.04 -10.13
CA SER A 257 28.51 -4.81 -9.05
C SER A 257 29.08 -5.01 -7.65
N TYR A 258 30.08 -5.89 -7.49
CA TYR A 258 30.63 -6.27 -6.17
C TYR A 258 32.12 -5.93 -5.98
N ALA A 259 32.81 -5.48 -7.04
CA ALA A 259 34.25 -5.19 -6.99
C ALA A 259 34.59 -3.74 -6.57
N LYS A 260 33.62 -2.95 -6.11
CA LYS A 260 33.96 -1.67 -5.49
C LYS A 260 34.45 -1.93 -4.07
N LYS A 261 35.76 -1.90 -3.93
CA LYS A 261 36.42 -1.74 -2.65
C LYS A 261 36.34 -0.28 -2.19
#